data_c10d8df5bd6e87dd9d22c1f4daf98795
#
_entry.id   c10d8df5bd6e87dd9d22c1f4daf98795
#
_cell.length_a   1.000
_cell.length_b   1.000
_cell.length_c   1.000
_cell.angle_alpha   90.00
_cell.angle_beta   90.00
_cell.angle_gamma   90.00
#
_symmetry.space_group_name_H-M   'P 1'
#
loop_
_entity.id
_entity.type
_entity.pdbx_description
1 polymer ?
#
loop_
_entity_poly.entity_id
_entity_poly.type
_entity_poly.pdbx_seq_one_letter_code
_entity_poly.pdbx_strand_id
1 'polypeptide(L)'
;VRKVGGDILFRVKTPRYSRELRLTMPGLFKVQYALAALAVCEAVGVPEQYAFAGLMKARVPGRMEVYANADEKVTVIVDYAHNRLSFETLFQSVREEYPGRRIVTVFGCPGYKAYDRRKDLGEISGQYSDLVILTEVDAGEEPVVEICRDIAQYVEQGGCDYSIVPDRGEAVRQAVMGCQVPTVILLTGKGAETRQKRGIEYIDCPSDVDYAKEYLHEYDVQHGMDGMSKVQALLDVLPLLRRYEGRTIVIKYGGSALDAASTDTILEDAAALQSVGVRVILVHGGGKEISALLERLQVETHFENGYRVTDQTVLETAEMALSARVNKSIVAALDRIGAKACGISGRDGGLITARQKDKALGLVGTITKVDPRVLRTLLEGGFLPVVSPVSRGEDGGALNCNADDAARAVAEAVGADKLIFLTDTDGILVD
;
A
#
# COMPACT_ATOMS: atom_id res chain seq x y z
N VAL A 1 8.02 28.51 7.62
CA VAL A 1 7.67 27.45 6.67
C VAL A 1 8.66 27.50 5.54
N ARG A 2 9.19 26.36 5.10
CA ARG A 2 10.07 26.25 3.92
C ARG A 2 9.83 24.92 3.22
N LYS A 3 10.04 24.89 1.90
CA LYS A 3 10.01 23.64 1.11
C LYS A 3 11.41 23.05 1.02
N VAL A 4 11.49 21.72 1.09
CA VAL A 4 12.73 20.97 0.90
C VAL A 4 12.40 19.71 0.10
N GLY A 5 12.73 19.72 -1.19
CA GLY A 5 12.22 18.73 -2.13
C GLY A 5 10.69 18.79 -2.22
N GLY A 6 10.00 17.65 -2.22
CA GLY A 6 8.53 17.56 -2.20
C GLY A 6 7.90 17.77 -0.83
N ASP A 7 8.69 18.05 0.23
CA ASP A 7 8.21 18.14 1.61
C ASP A 7 8.14 19.59 2.11
N ILE A 8 7.31 19.80 3.12
CA ILE A 8 7.16 21.10 3.79
C ILE A 8 7.75 20.98 5.20
N LEU A 9 8.77 21.78 5.48
CA LEU A 9 9.32 21.95 6.83
C LEU A 9 8.73 23.22 7.45
N PHE A 10 8.16 23.09 8.64
CA PHE A 10 7.62 24.22 9.38
C PHE A 10 7.92 24.11 10.86
N ARG A 11 8.09 25.25 11.52
CA ARG A 11 8.26 25.30 12.96
C ARG A 11 6.94 25.59 13.63
N VAL A 12 6.53 24.70 14.54
CA VAL A 12 5.40 24.89 15.44
C VAL A 12 5.90 25.32 16.81
N LYS A 13 5.21 26.27 17.43
CA LYS A 13 5.43 26.68 18.81
C LYS A 13 4.10 26.62 19.56
N THR A 14 4.06 25.82 20.61
CA THR A 14 2.93 25.71 21.53
C THR A 14 3.39 26.10 22.95
N PRO A 15 2.50 26.19 23.93
CA PRO A 15 2.90 26.39 25.34
C PRO A 15 3.80 25.28 25.87
N ARG A 16 3.73 24.07 25.32
CA ARG A 16 4.44 22.88 25.81
C ARG A 16 5.76 22.60 25.10
N TYR A 17 5.85 22.92 23.79
CA TYR A 17 7.03 22.61 22.99
C TYR A 17 7.25 23.59 21.83
N SER A 18 8.48 23.59 21.31
CA SER A 18 8.84 24.23 20.04
C SER A 18 9.65 23.25 19.21
N ARG A 19 9.11 22.86 18.04
CA ARG A 19 9.68 21.82 17.16
C ARG A 19 9.62 22.23 15.69
N GLU A 20 10.59 21.76 14.92
CA GLU A 20 10.51 21.75 13.47
C GLU A 20 9.90 20.41 13.03
N LEU A 21 8.84 20.47 12.23
CA LEU A 21 8.09 19.31 11.73
C LEU A 21 8.16 19.23 10.24
N ARG A 22 8.01 18.02 9.71
CA ARG A 22 8.01 17.72 8.29
C ARG A 22 6.64 17.19 7.89
N LEU A 23 6.02 17.83 6.89
CA LEU A 23 4.85 17.32 6.18
C LEU A 23 5.30 16.76 4.85
N THR A 24 4.93 15.53 4.58
CA THR A 24 5.23 14.81 3.34
C THR A 24 4.06 14.91 2.34
N MET A 25 3.16 15.87 2.55
CA MET A 25 2.03 16.19 1.66
C MET A 25 2.29 17.54 0.99
N PRO A 26 2.14 17.68 -0.33
CA PRO A 26 2.27 18.94 -1.04
C PRO A 26 1.16 19.94 -0.66
N GLY A 27 1.36 21.24 -0.93
CA GLY A 27 0.42 22.32 -0.64
C GLY A 27 0.70 23.03 0.68
N LEU A 28 1.26 24.26 0.62
CA LEU A 28 1.62 25.05 1.81
C LEU A 28 0.43 25.31 2.76
N PHE A 29 -0.78 25.39 2.24
CA PHE A 29 -2.01 25.55 3.04
C PHE A 29 -2.25 24.37 4.00
N LYS A 30 -1.69 23.18 3.74
CA LYS A 30 -1.80 22.00 4.64
C LYS A 30 -1.10 22.20 5.97
N VAL A 31 -0.19 23.18 6.10
CA VAL A 31 0.38 23.57 7.39
C VAL A 31 -0.69 24.05 8.37
N GLN A 32 -1.72 24.74 7.89
CA GLN A 32 -2.84 25.18 8.74
C GLN A 32 -3.64 23.99 9.28
N TYR A 33 -3.89 22.97 8.44
CA TYR A 33 -4.57 21.75 8.88
C TYR A 33 -3.71 20.94 9.85
N ALA A 34 -2.41 20.88 9.63
CA ALA A 34 -1.47 20.25 10.56
C ALA A 34 -1.45 20.96 11.93
N LEU A 35 -1.47 22.29 11.95
CA LEU A 35 -1.55 23.08 13.18
C LEU A 35 -2.86 22.82 13.92
N ALA A 36 -4.00 22.76 13.20
CA ALA A 36 -5.30 22.44 13.79
C ALA A 36 -5.30 21.03 14.40
N ALA A 37 -4.77 20.04 13.68
CA ALA A 37 -4.66 18.67 14.17
C ALA A 37 -3.77 18.58 15.42
N LEU A 38 -2.63 19.29 15.45
CA LEU A 38 -1.74 19.35 16.62
C LEU A 38 -2.43 20.01 17.82
N ALA A 39 -3.19 21.08 17.60
CA ALA A 39 -3.95 21.75 18.66
C ALA A 39 -4.99 20.81 19.29
N VAL A 40 -5.70 20.04 18.47
CA VAL A 40 -6.65 19.01 18.94
C VAL A 40 -5.92 17.92 19.73
N CYS A 41 -4.83 17.36 19.18
CA CYS A 41 -4.02 16.36 19.86
C CYS A 41 -3.55 16.85 21.23
N GLU A 42 -3.10 18.10 21.33
CA GLU A 42 -2.66 18.70 22.58
C GLU A 42 -3.82 18.86 23.57
N ALA A 43 -5.00 19.27 23.09
CA ALA A 43 -6.19 19.45 23.93
C ALA A 43 -6.71 18.15 24.53
N VAL A 44 -6.64 17.04 23.75
CA VAL A 44 -7.09 15.70 24.21
C VAL A 44 -5.97 14.87 24.87
N GLY A 45 -4.77 15.44 25.03
CA GLY A 45 -3.67 14.81 25.76
C GLY A 45 -2.88 13.75 25.01
N VAL A 46 -2.95 13.73 23.66
CA VAL A 46 -2.09 12.84 22.86
C VAL A 46 -0.63 13.24 23.02
N PRO A 47 0.28 12.29 23.38
CA PRO A 47 1.70 12.60 23.46
C PRO A 47 2.28 13.10 22.14
N GLU A 48 3.16 14.12 22.19
CA GLU A 48 3.70 14.83 21.02
C GLU A 48 4.31 13.88 19.97
N GLN A 49 5.00 12.84 20.41
CA GLN A 49 5.66 11.87 19.52
C GLN A 49 4.68 11.13 18.61
N TYR A 50 3.48 10.81 19.11
CA TYR A 50 2.44 10.12 18.30
C TYR A 50 1.74 11.10 17.35
N ALA A 51 1.49 12.33 17.81
CA ALA A 51 0.93 13.38 16.96
C ALA A 51 1.87 13.70 15.77
N PHE A 52 3.19 13.79 16.01
CA PHE A 52 4.18 14.03 14.96
C PHE A 52 4.32 12.83 14.01
N ALA A 53 4.38 11.61 14.55
CA ALA A 53 4.43 10.40 13.73
C ALA A 53 3.17 10.25 12.85
N GLY A 54 2.00 10.61 13.39
CA GLY A 54 0.74 10.63 12.64
C GLY A 54 0.76 11.64 11.50
N LEU A 55 1.22 12.87 11.75
CA LEU A 55 1.33 13.90 10.71
C LEU A 55 2.29 13.52 9.58
N MET A 56 3.42 12.89 9.90
CA MET A 56 4.38 12.43 8.88
C MET A 56 3.82 11.33 7.98
N LYS A 57 2.88 10.54 8.50
CA LYS A 57 2.24 9.43 7.76
C LYS A 57 0.90 9.84 7.13
N ALA A 58 0.37 11.00 7.50
CA ALA A 58 -0.95 11.44 7.03
C ALA A 58 -0.99 11.52 5.50
N ARG A 59 -2.02 10.95 4.92
CA ARG A 59 -2.38 11.06 3.51
C ARG A 59 -3.89 11.24 3.43
N VAL A 60 -4.34 12.06 2.52
CA VAL A 60 -5.76 12.28 2.29
C VAL A 60 -6.03 11.97 0.83
N PRO A 61 -6.63 10.80 0.52
CA PRO A 61 -6.91 10.41 -0.85
C PRO A 61 -7.72 11.47 -1.61
N GLY A 62 -7.33 11.76 -2.86
CA GLY A 62 -7.98 12.75 -3.71
C GLY A 62 -7.83 14.20 -3.25
N ARG A 63 -6.84 14.52 -2.42
CA ARG A 63 -6.58 15.88 -1.91
C ARG A 63 -5.13 16.29 -2.17
N MET A 64 -4.91 17.07 -3.22
CA MET A 64 -3.59 17.52 -3.66
C MET A 64 -2.63 16.32 -3.83
N GLU A 65 -3.09 15.25 -4.47
CA GLU A 65 -2.24 14.13 -4.86
C GLU A 65 -1.57 14.44 -6.18
N VAL A 66 -0.26 14.26 -6.24
CA VAL A 66 0.56 14.61 -7.38
C VAL A 66 1.10 13.34 -8.04
N TYR A 67 0.86 13.23 -9.32
CA TYR A 67 1.35 12.16 -10.19
C TYR A 67 2.12 12.80 -11.35
N ALA A 68 3.23 12.21 -11.76
CA ALA A 68 4.00 12.68 -12.89
C ALA A 68 4.37 11.53 -13.82
N ASN A 69 4.54 11.83 -15.09
CA ASN A 69 5.10 10.90 -16.05
C ASN A 69 6.62 10.74 -15.87
N ALA A 70 7.25 9.83 -16.59
CA ALA A 70 8.64 9.42 -16.37
C ALA A 70 9.68 10.56 -16.44
N ASP A 71 9.47 11.59 -17.28
CA ASP A 71 10.38 12.75 -17.41
C ASP A 71 9.85 14.00 -16.69
N GLU A 72 8.81 13.86 -15.88
CA GLU A 72 8.13 14.94 -15.15
C GLU A 72 7.59 16.08 -16.03
N LYS A 73 7.49 15.87 -17.34
CA LYS A 73 6.96 16.85 -18.29
C LYS A 73 5.47 17.06 -18.11
N VAL A 74 4.73 15.98 -17.83
CA VAL A 74 3.31 16.00 -17.53
C VAL A 74 3.10 15.68 -16.06
N THR A 75 2.57 16.63 -15.31
CA THR A 75 2.22 16.47 -13.91
C THR A 75 0.69 16.57 -13.76
N VAL A 76 0.08 15.57 -13.14
CA VAL A 76 -1.36 15.55 -12.84
C VAL A 76 -1.55 15.74 -11.35
N ILE A 77 -2.35 16.72 -10.96
CA ILE A 77 -2.75 16.99 -9.58
C ILE A 77 -4.22 16.65 -9.42
N VAL A 78 -4.51 15.70 -8.55
CA VAL A 78 -5.87 15.28 -8.22
C VAL A 78 -6.31 15.97 -6.93
N ASP A 79 -7.38 16.76 -6.99
CA ASP A 79 -7.93 17.46 -5.83
C ASP A 79 -9.45 17.46 -5.83
N TYR A 80 -10.04 17.49 -4.65
CA TYR A 80 -11.49 17.55 -4.47
C TYR A 80 -12.03 19.01 -4.45
N ALA A 81 -11.23 19.99 -4.86
CA ALA A 81 -11.64 21.39 -4.94
C ALA A 81 -12.91 21.53 -5.79
N HIS A 82 -13.94 22.18 -5.25
CA HIS A 82 -15.26 22.30 -5.88
C HIS A 82 -16.02 23.59 -5.48
N ASN A 83 -15.34 24.57 -4.91
CA ASN A 83 -15.89 25.89 -4.58
C ASN A 83 -14.83 26.98 -4.80
N ARG A 84 -15.26 28.23 -4.79
CA ARG A 84 -14.41 29.39 -5.07
C ARG A 84 -13.11 29.40 -4.29
N LEU A 85 -13.19 29.33 -2.97
CA LEU A 85 -12.00 29.42 -2.10
C LEU A 85 -11.01 28.28 -2.35
N SER A 86 -11.51 27.05 -2.55
CA SER A 86 -10.64 25.89 -2.81
C SER A 86 -9.94 25.98 -4.17
N PHE A 87 -10.61 26.53 -5.20
CA PHE A 87 -9.99 26.78 -6.51
C PHE A 87 -8.92 27.84 -6.43
N GLU A 88 -9.21 28.99 -5.82
CA GLU A 88 -8.23 30.07 -5.63
C GLU A 88 -6.98 29.57 -4.89
N THR A 89 -7.17 28.80 -3.80
CA THR A 89 -6.08 28.21 -3.02
C THR A 89 -5.26 27.21 -3.83
N LEU A 90 -5.95 26.35 -4.62
CA LEU A 90 -5.30 25.35 -5.47
C LEU A 90 -4.44 26.02 -6.55
N PHE A 91 -5.00 26.97 -7.30
CA PHE A 91 -4.29 27.67 -8.36
C PHE A 91 -3.10 28.48 -7.83
N GLN A 92 -3.26 29.15 -6.69
CA GLN A 92 -2.15 29.85 -6.04
C GLN A 92 -1.02 28.87 -5.70
N SER A 93 -1.34 27.74 -5.06
CA SER A 93 -0.34 26.72 -4.71
C SER A 93 0.37 26.15 -5.95
N VAL A 94 -0.40 25.88 -7.02
CA VAL A 94 0.15 25.31 -8.26
C VAL A 94 1.09 26.30 -8.96
N ARG A 95 0.73 27.58 -9.04
CA ARG A 95 1.60 28.62 -9.62
C ARG A 95 2.90 28.82 -8.84
N GLU A 96 2.82 28.72 -7.51
CA GLU A 96 4.01 28.79 -6.66
C GLU A 96 4.90 27.54 -6.77
N GLU A 97 4.27 26.37 -6.97
CA GLU A 97 4.98 25.09 -7.01
C GLU A 97 5.55 24.76 -8.39
N TYR A 98 4.87 25.20 -9.45
CA TYR A 98 5.21 24.89 -10.84
C TYR A 98 5.30 26.16 -11.70
N PRO A 99 6.23 27.08 -11.38
CA PRO A 99 6.32 28.35 -12.09
C PRO A 99 6.64 28.15 -13.58
N GLY A 100 5.89 28.85 -14.45
CA GLY A 100 6.11 28.82 -15.90
C GLY A 100 5.60 27.59 -16.64
N ARG A 101 5.00 26.60 -15.94
CA ARG A 101 4.34 25.48 -16.60
C ARG A 101 2.96 25.88 -17.11
N ARG A 102 2.57 25.30 -18.24
CA ARG A 102 1.20 25.37 -18.76
C ARG A 102 0.24 24.71 -17.77
N ILE A 103 -0.93 25.31 -17.54
CA ILE A 103 -1.97 24.79 -16.65
C ILE A 103 -3.19 24.37 -17.47
N VAL A 104 -3.56 23.09 -17.39
CA VAL A 104 -4.79 22.53 -17.96
C VAL A 104 -5.71 22.14 -16.82
N THR A 105 -6.96 22.60 -16.80
CA THR A 105 -7.91 22.28 -15.74
C THR A 105 -9.06 21.44 -16.28
N VAL A 106 -9.33 20.28 -15.66
CA VAL A 106 -10.42 19.36 -16.01
C VAL A 106 -11.41 19.34 -14.84
N PHE A 107 -12.64 19.82 -15.10
CA PHE A 107 -13.67 19.86 -14.08
C PHE A 107 -15.08 19.95 -14.66
N GLY A 108 -16.08 19.84 -13.78
CA GLY A 108 -17.47 20.05 -14.06
C GLY A 108 -18.22 20.49 -12.81
N CYS A 109 -19.53 20.59 -12.91
CA CYS A 109 -20.41 20.90 -11.80
C CYS A 109 -21.58 19.91 -11.72
N PRO A 110 -22.16 19.70 -10.51
CA PRO A 110 -23.32 18.83 -10.36
C PRO A 110 -24.58 19.44 -11.01
N GLY A 111 -25.45 18.53 -11.47
CA GLY A 111 -26.72 18.92 -12.08
C GLY A 111 -27.74 19.43 -11.07
N TYR A 112 -28.56 20.38 -11.51
CA TYR A 112 -29.71 20.99 -10.81
C TYR A 112 -29.43 21.53 -9.39
N LYS A 113 -28.17 21.80 -9.08
CA LYS A 113 -27.76 22.38 -7.79
C LYS A 113 -26.47 23.18 -7.91
N ALA A 114 -26.23 24.03 -6.91
CA ALA A 114 -25.00 24.79 -6.78
C ALA A 114 -24.63 25.64 -8.02
N TYR A 115 -25.59 26.29 -8.61
CA TYR A 115 -25.42 27.13 -9.83
C TYR A 115 -24.35 28.19 -9.66
N ASP A 116 -24.20 28.80 -8.46
CA ASP A 116 -23.13 29.77 -8.21
C ASP A 116 -21.74 29.19 -8.46
N ARG A 117 -21.56 27.90 -8.27
CA ARG A 117 -20.28 27.25 -8.56
C ARG A 117 -19.92 27.25 -10.04
N ARG A 118 -20.90 27.17 -10.95
CA ARG A 118 -20.67 27.22 -12.40
C ARG A 118 -19.98 28.51 -12.78
N LYS A 119 -20.48 29.64 -12.21
CA LYS A 119 -19.89 30.94 -12.37
C LYS A 119 -18.52 31.04 -11.70
N ASP A 120 -18.46 30.79 -10.41
CA ASP A 120 -17.23 30.94 -9.63
C ASP A 120 -16.05 30.13 -10.18
N LEU A 121 -16.30 28.86 -10.50
CA LEU A 121 -15.23 27.97 -11.00
C LEU A 121 -14.87 28.30 -12.45
N GLY A 122 -15.85 28.70 -13.27
CA GLY A 122 -15.62 29.18 -14.64
C GLY A 122 -14.74 30.43 -14.67
N GLU A 123 -15.07 31.48 -13.87
CA GLU A 123 -14.27 32.69 -13.76
C GLU A 123 -12.83 32.42 -13.32
N ILE A 124 -12.64 31.63 -12.25
CA ILE A 124 -11.31 31.34 -11.71
C ILE A 124 -10.50 30.49 -12.69
N SER A 125 -11.07 29.42 -13.23
CA SER A 125 -10.35 28.57 -14.18
C SER A 125 -10.02 29.35 -15.47
N GLY A 126 -10.94 30.19 -15.96
CA GLY A 126 -10.70 31.04 -17.11
C GLY A 126 -9.59 32.09 -16.90
N GLN A 127 -9.39 32.55 -15.67
CA GLN A 127 -8.32 33.49 -15.33
C GLN A 127 -6.95 32.84 -15.14
N TYR A 128 -6.93 31.57 -14.65
CA TYR A 128 -5.70 30.95 -14.16
C TYR A 128 -5.22 29.78 -15.00
N SER A 129 -6.04 29.22 -15.91
CA SER A 129 -5.65 28.13 -16.80
C SER A 129 -5.24 28.63 -18.18
N ASP A 130 -4.46 27.82 -18.89
CA ASP A 130 -4.15 27.99 -20.31
C ASP A 130 -5.12 27.19 -21.21
N LEU A 131 -5.81 26.20 -20.63
CA LEU A 131 -6.87 25.41 -21.27
C LEU A 131 -7.79 24.85 -20.19
N VAL A 132 -9.09 24.91 -20.45
CA VAL A 132 -10.11 24.30 -19.60
C VAL A 132 -10.81 23.18 -20.38
N ILE A 133 -10.88 21.98 -19.79
CA ILE A 133 -11.68 20.88 -20.33
C ILE A 133 -12.87 20.65 -19.40
N LEU A 134 -14.06 20.94 -19.88
CA LEU A 134 -15.30 20.80 -19.13
C LEU A 134 -15.91 19.40 -19.35
N THR A 135 -16.27 18.75 -18.25
CA THR A 135 -16.73 17.36 -18.26
C THR A 135 -17.79 17.10 -17.19
N GLU A 136 -18.28 15.87 -17.10
CA GLU A 136 -19.26 15.48 -16.07
C GLU A 136 -18.67 15.49 -14.66
N VAL A 137 -19.50 15.97 -13.71
CA VAL A 137 -19.34 15.75 -12.26
C VAL A 137 -20.74 15.62 -11.68
N ASP A 138 -21.20 14.38 -11.42
CA ASP A 138 -22.51 14.10 -10.84
C ASP A 138 -23.68 14.85 -11.51
N ALA A 139 -23.73 14.82 -12.83
CA ALA A 139 -24.71 15.58 -13.62
C ALA A 139 -26.17 15.20 -13.30
N GLY A 140 -26.41 13.95 -12.83
CA GLY A 140 -27.75 13.47 -12.57
C GLY A 140 -28.60 13.46 -13.85
N GLU A 141 -29.78 14.05 -13.79
CA GLU A 141 -30.71 14.14 -14.91
C GLU A 141 -30.49 15.37 -15.82
N GLU A 142 -29.61 16.30 -15.41
CA GLU A 142 -29.29 17.46 -16.26
C GLU A 142 -28.27 17.08 -17.33
N PRO A 143 -28.48 17.47 -18.59
CA PRO A 143 -27.55 17.14 -19.66
C PRO A 143 -26.15 17.73 -19.40
N VAL A 144 -25.12 16.89 -19.41
CA VAL A 144 -23.73 17.28 -19.15
C VAL A 144 -23.30 18.47 -20.01
N VAL A 145 -23.67 18.44 -21.31
CA VAL A 145 -23.30 19.49 -22.26
C VAL A 145 -23.90 20.84 -21.88
N GLU A 146 -25.11 20.88 -21.30
CA GLU A 146 -25.75 22.12 -20.87
C GLU A 146 -25.03 22.68 -19.63
N ILE A 147 -24.72 21.84 -18.64
CA ILE A 147 -23.90 22.22 -17.49
C ILE A 147 -22.56 22.81 -17.96
N CYS A 148 -21.90 22.12 -18.89
CA CYS A 148 -20.62 22.58 -19.42
C CYS A 148 -20.74 23.92 -20.18
N ARG A 149 -21.81 24.14 -20.96
CA ARG A 149 -22.06 25.42 -21.63
C ARG A 149 -22.29 26.55 -20.65
N ASP A 150 -23.00 26.29 -19.57
CA ASP A 150 -23.20 27.29 -18.50
C ASP A 150 -21.89 27.71 -17.84
N ILE A 151 -20.94 26.80 -17.70
CA ILE A 151 -19.60 27.08 -17.16
C ILE A 151 -18.75 27.81 -18.21
N ALA A 152 -18.81 27.36 -19.46
CA ALA A 152 -17.97 27.85 -20.57
C ALA A 152 -18.07 29.34 -20.78
N GLN A 153 -19.28 29.96 -20.67
CA GLN A 153 -19.46 31.39 -20.82
C GLN A 153 -18.59 32.21 -19.84
N TYR A 154 -18.33 31.70 -18.65
CA TYR A 154 -17.48 32.37 -17.65
C TYR A 154 -15.99 32.10 -17.90
N VAL A 155 -15.64 30.92 -18.44
CA VAL A 155 -14.27 30.63 -18.89
C VAL A 155 -13.87 31.54 -20.05
N GLU A 156 -14.75 31.74 -21.03
CA GLU A 156 -14.54 32.65 -22.16
C GLU A 156 -14.34 34.12 -21.70
N GLN A 157 -15.12 34.57 -20.70
CA GLN A 157 -14.95 35.92 -20.12
C GLN A 157 -13.57 36.08 -19.47
N GLY A 158 -12.95 35.01 -18.95
CA GLY A 158 -11.59 35.00 -18.46
C GLY A 158 -10.51 35.00 -19.55
N GLY A 159 -10.89 34.80 -20.81
CA GLY A 159 -10.00 34.79 -21.98
C GLY A 159 -9.25 33.47 -22.18
N CYS A 160 -9.69 32.37 -21.55
CA CYS A 160 -9.10 31.06 -21.66
C CYS A 160 -9.80 30.21 -22.73
N ASP A 161 -9.01 29.44 -23.49
CA ASP A 161 -9.54 28.42 -24.39
C ASP A 161 -10.18 27.30 -23.59
N TYR A 162 -11.27 26.72 -24.13
CA TYR A 162 -11.90 25.55 -23.51
C TYR A 162 -12.36 24.49 -24.55
N SER A 163 -12.60 23.29 -24.04
CA SER A 163 -13.29 22.23 -24.75
C SER A 163 -14.33 21.57 -23.85
N ILE A 164 -15.36 20.99 -24.46
CA ILE A 164 -16.39 20.21 -23.76
C ILE A 164 -16.24 18.76 -24.15
N VAL A 165 -15.88 17.93 -23.18
CA VAL A 165 -15.73 16.47 -23.32
C VAL A 165 -16.60 15.81 -22.26
N PRO A 166 -17.83 15.38 -22.61
CA PRO A 166 -18.80 14.92 -21.62
C PRO A 166 -18.34 13.74 -20.76
N ASP A 167 -17.63 12.79 -21.35
CA ASP A 167 -17.06 11.65 -20.63
C ASP A 167 -15.79 12.06 -19.89
N ARG A 168 -15.77 11.82 -18.55
CA ARG A 168 -14.66 12.27 -17.70
C ARG A 168 -13.36 11.54 -18.00
N GLY A 169 -13.41 10.23 -18.28
CA GLY A 169 -12.21 9.46 -18.62
C GLY A 169 -11.57 9.98 -19.88
N GLU A 170 -12.37 10.21 -20.93
CA GLU A 170 -11.90 10.79 -22.18
C GLU A 170 -11.39 12.22 -22.01
N ALA A 171 -12.01 13.04 -21.15
CA ALA A 171 -11.55 14.38 -20.84
C ALA A 171 -10.15 14.38 -20.20
N VAL A 172 -9.91 13.49 -19.24
CA VAL A 172 -8.60 13.31 -18.61
C VAL A 172 -7.58 12.79 -19.61
N ARG A 173 -7.97 11.81 -20.44
CA ARG A 173 -7.09 11.27 -21.49
C ARG A 173 -6.65 12.35 -22.48
N GLN A 174 -7.58 13.17 -22.97
CA GLN A 174 -7.25 14.28 -23.86
C GLN A 174 -6.34 15.32 -23.21
N ALA A 175 -6.55 15.64 -21.92
CA ALA A 175 -5.68 16.53 -21.17
C ALA A 175 -4.24 16.03 -21.13
N VAL A 176 -4.03 14.74 -20.82
CA VAL A 176 -2.71 14.12 -20.72
C VAL A 176 -2.05 13.97 -22.08
N MET A 177 -2.76 13.36 -23.05
CA MET A 177 -2.21 13.06 -24.36
C MET A 177 -1.95 14.31 -25.21
N GLY A 178 -2.65 15.42 -24.94
CA GLY A 178 -2.46 16.71 -25.61
C GLY A 178 -1.24 17.51 -25.13
N CYS A 179 -0.45 17.00 -24.18
CA CYS A 179 0.68 17.72 -23.61
C CYS A 179 1.90 17.68 -24.54
N GLN A 180 2.29 18.82 -25.08
CA GLN A 180 3.51 18.97 -25.89
C GLN A 180 4.64 19.73 -25.17
N VAL A 181 4.29 20.52 -24.16
CA VAL A 181 5.19 21.33 -23.33
C VAL A 181 5.03 20.94 -21.87
N PRO A 182 5.96 21.32 -20.96
CA PRO A 182 5.81 21.06 -19.55
C PRO A 182 4.46 21.60 -19.01
N THR A 183 3.59 20.69 -18.58
CA THR A 183 2.20 20.98 -18.25
C THR A 183 1.84 20.44 -16.85
N VAL A 184 1.03 21.21 -16.13
CA VAL A 184 0.34 20.73 -14.92
C VAL A 184 -1.14 20.59 -15.26
N ILE A 185 -1.70 19.44 -15.03
CA ILE A 185 -3.11 19.14 -15.24
C ILE A 185 -3.78 19.06 -13.87
N LEU A 186 -4.84 19.85 -13.68
CA LEU A 186 -5.64 19.87 -12.46
C LEU A 186 -6.92 19.06 -12.69
N LEU A 187 -7.06 17.92 -12.03
CA LEU A 187 -8.31 17.15 -12.00
C LEU A 187 -9.04 17.53 -10.73
N THR A 188 -10.20 18.18 -10.85
CA THR A 188 -10.90 18.71 -9.68
C THR A 188 -12.36 18.25 -9.61
N GLY A 189 -12.89 18.25 -8.38
CA GLY A 189 -14.29 17.98 -8.08
C GLY A 189 -14.64 16.55 -7.70
N LYS A 190 -13.86 15.54 -8.10
CA LYS A 190 -14.11 14.12 -7.80
C LYS A 190 -13.05 13.50 -6.90
N GLY A 191 -11.77 13.87 -7.07
CA GLY A 191 -10.70 13.32 -6.24
C GLY A 191 -10.60 11.80 -6.32
N ALA A 192 -10.76 11.12 -5.18
CA ALA A 192 -10.72 9.66 -5.08
C ALA A 192 -12.11 8.99 -5.16
N GLU A 193 -13.16 9.70 -5.54
CA GLU A 193 -14.49 9.12 -5.67
C GLU A 193 -14.56 8.15 -6.86
N THR A 194 -15.14 6.97 -6.63
CA THR A 194 -15.27 5.87 -7.61
C THR A 194 -16.70 5.73 -8.14
N ARG A 195 -17.53 6.76 -7.99
CA ARG A 195 -18.91 6.77 -8.45
C ARG A 195 -19.25 8.08 -9.12
N GLN A 196 -20.13 8.01 -10.12
CA GLN A 196 -20.67 9.15 -10.84
C GLN A 196 -22.19 9.08 -10.85
N LYS A 197 -22.87 10.17 -10.51
CA LYS A 197 -24.31 10.24 -10.59
C LYS A 197 -24.74 10.51 -12.04
N ARG A 198 -25.41 9.53 -12.66
CA ARG A 198 -26.02 9.64 -14.00
C ARG A 198 -27.51 9.31 -13.89
N GLY A 199 -28.40 10.21 -14.29
CA GLY A 199 -29.81 10.10 -14.00
C GLY A 199 -30.09 10.09 -12.49
N ILE A 200 -30.83 9.10 -12.02
CA ILE A 200 -31.18 8.93 -10.61
C ILE A 200 -30.22 7.99 -9.86
N GLU A 201 -29.30 7.33 -10.55
CA GLU A 201 -28.42 6.28 -10.02
C GLU A 201 -26.98 6.76 -9.88
N TYR A 202 -26.24 6.12 -8.96
CA TYR A 202 -24.80 6.20 -8.87
C TYR A 202 -24.18 5.00 -9.60
N ILE A 203 -23.35 5.27 -10.60
CA ILE A 203 -22.68 4.26 -11.42
C ILE A 203 -21.22 4.22 -11.02
N ASP A 204 -20.68 3.02 -10.80
CA ASP A 204 -19.26 2.84 -10.49
C ASP A 204 -18.40 3.23 -11.71
N CYS A 205 -17.34 3.97 -11.45
CA CYS A 205 -16.36 4.43 -12.44
C CYS A 205 -14.95 4.51 -11.81
N PRO A 206 -13.88 4.51 -12.60
CA PRO A 206 -12.55 4.80 -12.10
C PRO A 206 -12.48 6.18 -11.44
N SER A 207 -11.65 6.33 -10.41
CA SER A 207 -11.39 7.62 -9.77
C SER A 207 -10.46 8.49 -10.65
N ASP A 208 -10.37 9.80 -10.34
CA ASP A 208 -9.39 10.67 -10.98
C ASP A 208 -7.94 10.20 -10.76
N VAL A 209 -7.69 9.51 -9.64
CA VAL A 209 -6.39 8.90 -9.34
C VAL A 209 -6.10 7.74 -10.30
N ASP A 210 -7.10 6.91 -10.58
CA ASP A 210 -6.95 5.78 -11.51
C ASP A 210 -6.71 6.29 -12.93
N TYR A 211 -7.50 7.26 -13.39
CA TYR A 211 -7.31 7.91 -14.70
C TYR A 211 -5.94 8.57 -14.82
N ALA A 212 -5.48 9.28 -13.78
CA ALA A 212 -4.17 9.92 -13.79
C ALA A 212 -3.05 8.91 -14.01
N LYS A 213 -3.06 7.80 -13.27
CA LYS A 213 -2.05 6.74 -13.39
C LYS A 213 -2.09 6.05 -14.74
N GLU A 214 -3.28 5.69 -15.21
CA GLU A 214 -3.48 5.01 -16.49
C GLU A 214 -2.98 5.85 -17.66
N TYR A 215 -3.41 7.11 -17.75
CA TYR A 215 -3.08 7.94 -18.91
C TYR A 215 -1.66 8.52 -18.87
N LEU A 216 -1.07 8.75 -17.70
CA LEU A 216 0.37 9.05 -17.61
C LEU A 216 1.21 7.88 -18.10
N HIS A 217 0.83 6.65 -17.76
CA HIS A 217 1.50 5.47 -18.30
C HIS A 217 1.29 5.33 -19.82
N GLU A 218 0.07 5.54 -20.34
CA GLU A 218 -0.20 5.55 -21.78
C GLU A 218 0.66 6.61 -22.50
N TYR A 219 0.79 7.81 -21.92
CA TYR A 219 1.64 8.88 -22.44
C TYR A 219 3.11 8.44 -22.52
N ASP A 220 3.64 7.83 -21.46
CA ASP A 220 5.02 7.35 -21.42
C ASP A 220 5.28 6.26 -22.45
N VAL A 221 4.35 5.31 -22.61
CA VAL A 221 4.43 4.26 -23.65
C VAL A 221 4.46 4.88 -25.04
N GLN A 222 3.56 5.83 -25.35
CA GLN A 222 3.50 6.46 -26.68
C GLN A 222 4.75 7.30 -27.01
N HIS A 223 5.40 7.87 -25.98
CA HIS A 223 6.61 8.66 -26.15
C HIS A 223 7.91 7.85 -25.95
N GLY A 224 7.81 6.52 -25.86
CA GLY A 224 8.95 5.62 -25.70
C GLY A 224 9.69 5.73 -24.36
N MET A 225 9.03 6.28 -23.32
CA MET A 225 9.62 6.51 -21.99
C MET A 225 9.37 5.38 -21.00
N ASP A 226 8.52 4.40 -21.32
CA ASP A 226 8.20 3.28 -20.43
C ASP A 226 9.45 2.49 -19.99
N GLY A 227 10.41 2.28 -20.89
CA GLY A 227 11.70 1.65 -20.56
C GLY A 227 12.57 2.49 -19.61
N MET A 228 12.58 3.81 -19.77
CA MET A 228 13.35 4.71 -18.90
C MET A 228 12.79 4.79 -17.50
N SER A 229 11.47 4.81 -17.35
CA SER A 229 10.78 4.77 -16.04
C SER A 229 11.14 3.50 -15.26
N LYS A 230 11.13 2.35 -15.93
CA LYS A 230 11.54 1.07 -15.31
C LYS A 230 13.01 1.05 -14.91
N VAL A 231 13.90 1.59 -15.75
CA VAL A 231 15.34 1.69 -15.44
C VAL A 231 15.57 2.63 -14.26
N GLN A 232 14.92 3.80 -14.23
CA GLN A 232 15.04 4.74 -13.12
C GLN A 232 14.53 4.12 -11.81
N ALA A 233 13.35 3.49 -11.81
CA ALA A 233 12.83 2.78 -10.64
C ALA A 233 13.81 1.71 -10.14
N LEU A 234 14.45 0.97 -11.04
CA LEU A 234 15.48 -0.01 -10.68
C LEU A 234 16.69 0.66 -10.04
N LEU A 235 17.19 1.76 -10.62
CA LEU A 235 18.34 2.51 -10.09
C LEU A 235 18.05 3.09 -8.70
N ASP A 236 16.83 3.54 -8.43
CA ASP A 236 16.41 4.08 -7.14
C ASP A 236 16.31 2.99 -6.06
N VAL A 237 15.95 1.76 -6.45
CA VAL A 237 15.83 0.62 -5.53
C VAL A 237 17.17 -0.07 -5.27
N LEU A 238 18.09 -0.08 -6.22
CA LEU A 238 19.41 -0.74 -6.08
C LEU A 238 20.18 -0.36 -4.80
N PRO A 239 20.28 0.93 -4.39
CA PRO A 239 20.96 1.28 -3.14
C PRO A 239 20.28 0.72 -1.90
N LEU A 240 18.96 0.57 -1.93
CA LEU A 240 18.18 -0.03 -0.84
C LEU A 240 18.44 -1.54 -0.77
N LEU A 241 18.44 -2.24 -1.89
CA LEU A 241 18.74 -3.67 -1.97
C LEU A 241 20.15 -3.98 -1.44
N ARG A 242 21.15 -3.19 -1.81
CA ARG A 242 22.53 -3.33 -1.30
C ARG A 242 22.66 -3.22 0.21
N ARG A 243 21.78 -2.46 0.88
CA ARG A 243 21.75 -2.36 2.35
C ARG A 243 21.33 -3.66 3.03
N TYR A 244 20.60 -4.52 2.30
CA TYR A 244 20.11 -5.80 2.80
C TYR A 244 20.92 -7.00 2.29
N GLU A 245 21.88 -6.81 1.42
CA GLU A 245 22.80 -7.87 0.98
C GLU A 245 23.49 -8.52 2.19
N GLY A 246 23.43 -9.84 2.29
CA GLY A 246 23.95 -10.60 3.40
C GLY A 246 23.15 -10.50 4.70
N ARG A 247 22.10 -9.65 4.76
CA ARG A 247 21.20 -9.55 5.92
C ARG A 247 20.23 -10.72 5.96
N THR A 248 19.82 -11.10 7.17
CA THR A 248 18.88 -12.20 7.36
C THR A 248 17.48 -11.68 7.68
N ILE A 249 16.51 -12.10 6.88
CA ILE A 249 15.09 -11.76 7.06
C ILE A 249 14.30 -13.05 7.30
N VAL A 250 13.52 -13.09 8.39
CA VAL A 250 12.56 -14.16 8.65
C VAL A 250 11.17 -13.67 8.30
N ILE A 251 10.45 -14.44 7.49
CA ILE A 251 9.10 -14.14 7.07
C ILE A 251 8.16 -15.25 7.57
N LYS A 252 7.21 -14.89 8.40
CA LYS A 252 6.12 -15.78 8.79
C LYS A 252 5.06 -15.75 7.69
N TYR A 253 4.77 -16.91 7.14
CA TYR A 253 3.88 -17.12 6.01
C TYR A 253 2.72 -18.05 6.40
N GLY A 254 1.48 -17.55 6.38
CA GLY A 254 0.35 -18.36 6.83
C GLY A 254 -0.99 -17.63 6.74
N GLY A 255 -2.06 -18.25 7.19
CA GLY A 255 -3.41 -17.73 7.10
C GLY A 255 -3.91 -17.64 5.66
N SER A 256 -4.59 -16.54 5.30
CA SER A 256 -5.07 -16.27 3.95
C SER A 256 -3.95 -16.09 2.91
N ALA A 257 -2.73 -15.81 3.35
CA ALA A 257 -1.56 -15.73 2.47
C ALA A 257 -1.22 -17.08 1.77
N LEU A 258 -1.75 -18.21 2.26
CA LEU A 258 -1.65 -19.53 1.61
C LEU A 258 -2.75 -19.77 0.55
N ASP A 259 -3.70 -18.86 0.38
CA ASP A 259 -4.74 -18.98 -0.65
C ASP A 259 -4.14 -18.65 -2.04
N ALA A 260 -4.50 -19.40 -3.08
CA ALA A 260 -3.78 -19.51 -4.34
C ALA A 260 -3.46 -18.20 -5.10
N ALA A 261 -4.27 -17.14 -4.93
CA ALA A 261 -4.07 -15.88 -5.66
C ALA A 261 -3.01 -14.95 -5.04
N SER A 262 -2.78 -15.02 -3.73
CA SER A 262 -1.76 -14.22 -3.00
C SER A 262 -0.45 -14.99 -2.79
N THR A 263 -0.47 -16.30 -2.92
CA THR A 263 0.68 -17.20 -2.71
C THR A 263 1.82 -16.88 -3.68
N ASP A 264 1.53 -16.71 -4.96
CA ASP A 264 2.56 -16.55 -5.99
C ASP A 264 3.35 -15.25 -5.80
N THR A 265 2.69 -14.12 -5.53
CA THR A 265 3.35 -12.81 -5.35
C THR A 265 4.31 -12.77 -4.16
N ILE A 266 3.91 -13.34 -3.01
CA ILE A 266 4.75 -13.36 -1.81
C ILE A 266 5.99 -14.24 -2.00
N LEU A 267 5.83 -15.36 -2.69
CA LEU A 267 6.95 -16.25 -2.99
C LEU A 267 7.88 -15.65 -4.04
N GLU A 268 7.34 -14.91 -5.02
CA GLU A 268 8.12 -14.13 -5.98
C GLU A 268 8.96 -13.06 -5.26
N ASP A 269 8.38 -12.33 -4.30
CA ASP A 269 9.11 -11.35 -3.49
C ASP A 269 10.23 -12.00 -2.67
N ALA A 270 9.97 -13.16 -2.04
CA ALA A 270 10.97 -13.89 -1.29
C ALA A 270 12.12 -14.39 -2.19
N ALA A 271 11.80 -14.86 -3.40
CA ALA A 271 12.78 -15.28 -4.41
C ALA A 271 13.60 -14.08 -4.93
N ALA A 272 12.94 -12.95 -5.17
CA ALA A 272 13.62 -11.72 -5.59
C ALA A 272 14.60 -11.23 -4.51
N LEU A 273 14.20 -11.24 -3.24
CA LEU A 273 15.11 -10.92 -2.13
C LEU A 273 16.33 -11.86 -2.08
N GLN A 274 16.10 -13.19 -2.25
CA GLN A 274 17.20 -14.16 -2.32
C GLN A 274 18.15 -13.85 -3.49
N SER A 275 17.60 -13.51 -4.67
CA SER A 275 18.39 -13.25 -5.88
C SER A 275 19.33 -12.06 -5.75
N VAL A 276 19.01 -11.09 -4.89
CA VAL A 276 19.84 -9.91 -4.60
C VAL A 276 20.72 -10.08 -3.36
N GLY A 277 20.89 -11.31 -2.88
CA GLY A 277 21.81 -11.65 -1.80
C GLY A 277 21.25 -11.52 -0.39
N VAL A 278 19.95 -11.32 -0.20
CA VAL A 278 19.29 -11.36 1.11
C VAL A 278 19.12 -12.81 1.54
N ARG A 279 19.41 -13.10 2.80
CA ARG A 279 19.20 -14.42 3.41
C ARG A 279 17.77 -14.52 3.94
N VAL A 280 16.89 -15.18 3.19
CA VAL A 280 15.47 -15.31 3.54
C VAL A 280 15.21 -16.67 4.19
N ILE A 281 14.46 -16.66 5.29
CA ILE A 281 13.90 -17.84 5.95
C ILE A 281 12.39 -17.70 5.96
N LEU A 282 11.66 -18.66 5.42
CA LEU A 282 10.20 -18.73 5.53
C LEU A 282 9.81 -19.66 6.68
N VAL A 283 8.94 -19.19 7.58
CA VAL A 283 8.30 -20.04 8.59
C VAL A 283 6.81 -20.05 8.30
N HIS A 284 6.23 -21.21 8.02
CA HIS A 284 4.85 -21.29 7.59
C HIS A 284 3.92 -21.91 8.62
N GLY A 285 2.64 -21.52 8.55
CA GLY A 285 1.53 -22.18 9.22
C GLY A 285 0.81 -23.14 8.28
N GLY A 286 -0.46 -23.42 8.55
CA GLY A 286 -1.31 -24.29 7.73
C GLY A 286 -2.50 -24.83 8.53
N GLY A 287 -3.13 -23.96 9.33
CA GLY A 287 -4.28 -24.35 10.16
C GLY A 287 -5.48 -24.83 9.35
N LYS A 288 -5.74 -24.22 8.19
CA LYS A 288 -6.80 -24.62 7.24
C LYS A 288 -6.51 -26.02 6.67
N GLU A 289 -5.27 -26.28 6.27
CA GLU A 289 -4.83 -27.54 5.68
C GLU A 289 -4.88 -28.68 6.69
N ILE A 290 -4.52 -28.41 7.95
CA ILE A 290 -4.68 -29.39 9.05
C ILE A 290 -6.17 -29.70 9.22
N SER A 291 -7.06 -28.68 9.31
CA SER A 291 -8.49 -28.86 9.47
C SER A 291 -9.10 -29.68 8.33
N ALA A 292 -8.75 -29.33 7.08
CA ALA A 292 -9.24 -30.06 5.90
C ALA A 292 -8.77 -31.52 5.86
N LEU A 293 -7.54 -31.80 6.34
CA LEU A 293 -7.05 -33.19 6.40
C LEU A 293 -7.72 -33.98 7.52
N LEU A 294 -7.92 -33.37 8.72
CA LEU A 294 -8.65 -34.01 9.84
C LEU A 294 -10.09 -34.33 9.46
N GLU A 295 -10.79 -33.40 8.78
CA GLU A 295 -12.15 -33.63 8.27
C GLU A 295 -12.21 -34.82 7.30
N ARG A 296 -11.26 -34.91 6.34
CA ARG A 296 -11.17 -36.06 5.42
C ARG A 296 -10.89 -37.39 6.12
N LEU A 297 -10.16 -37.34 7.22
CA LEU A 297 -9.86 -38.52 8.05
C LEU A 297 -10.95 -38.79 9.08
N GLN A 298 -11.99 -37.96 9.15
CA GLN A 298 -13.08 -38.04 10.12
C GLN A 298 -12.58 -37.99 11.58
N VAL A 299 -11.53 -37.18 11.84
CA VAL A 299 -10.97 -36.94 13.17
C VAL A 299 -11.53 -35.63 13.71
N GLU A 300 -12.20 -35.74 14.86
CA GLU A 300 -12.72 -34.56 15.55
C GLU A 300 -11.60 -33.72 16.15
N THR A 301 -11.74 -32.41 16.11
CA THR A 301 -10.78 -31.46 16.66
C THR A 301 -11.51 -30.22 17.19
N HIS A 302 -10.98 -29.58 18.21
CA HIS A 302 -11.49 -28.34 18.75
C HIS A 302 -10.33 -27.40 19.14
N PHE A 303 -10.67 -26.15 19.39
CA PHE A 303 -9.74 -25.12 19.81
C PHE A 303 -10.04 -24.67 21.22
N GLU A 304 -9.00 -24.46 22.00
CA GLU A 304 -9.06 -23.89 23.33
C GLU A 304 -8.05 -22.77 23.47
N ASN A 305 -8.51 -21.56 23.85
CA ASN A 305 -7.68 -20.35 23.95
C ASN A 305 -6.82 -20.05 22.70
N GLY A 306 -7.37 -20.30 21.50
CA GLY A 306 -6.68 -20.09 20.22
C GLY A 306 -5.69 -21.20 19.82
N TYR A 307 -5.51 -22.24 20.64
CA TYR A 307 -4.69 -23.41 20.32
C TYR A 307 -5.57 -24.59 19.93
N ARG A 308 -5.15 -25.34 18.91
CA ARG A 308 -5.80 -26.62 18.55
C ARG A 308 -5.43 -27.64 19.60
N VAL A 309 -6.41 -28.21 20.29
CA VAL A 309 -6.18 -29.35 21.19
C VAL A 309 -5.66 -30.52 20.34
N THR A 310 -4.50 -31.05 20.73
CA THR A 310 -3.71 -31.95 19.89
C THR A 310 -3.42 -33.26 20.63
N ASP A 311 -4.20 -34.28 20.33
CA ASP A 311 -3.86 -35.66 20.72
C ASP A 311 -2.87 -36.27 19.74
N GLN A 312 -2.53 -37.55 19.91
CA GLN A 312 -1.57 -38.24 19.06
C GLN A 312 -2.00 -38.27 17.58
N THR A 313 -3.27 -38.54 17.31
CA THR A 313 -3.84 -38.62 15.95
C THR A 313 -3.86 -37.25 15.28
N VAL A 314 -4.25 -36.22 16.02
CA VAL A 314 -4.23 -34.82 15.55
C VAL A 314 -2.79 -34.38 15.30
N LEU A 315 -1.81 -34.76 16.14
CA LEU A 315 -0.41 -34.43 15.95
C LEU A 315 0.17 -35.07 14.68
N GLU A 316 -0.07 -36.34 14.46
CA GLU A 316 0.40 -37.08 13.26
C GLU A 316 -0.22 -36.43 11.99
N THR A 317 -1.50 -36.10 12.05
CA THR A 317 -2.19 -35.41 10.95
C THR A 317 -1.61 -34.02 10.70
N ALA A 318 -1.33 -33.27 11.77
CA ALA A 318 -0.71 -31.93 11.66
C ALA A 318 0.71 -32.05 11.08
N GLU A 319 1.50 -33.01 11.47
CA GLU A 319 2.85 -33.25 10.91
C GLU A 319 2.77 -33.60 9.42
N MET A 320 1.87 -34.49 9.01
CA MET A 320 1.64 -34.81 7.59
C MET A 320 1.20 -33.57 6.79
N ALA A 321 0.27 -32.81 7.33
CA ALA A 321 -0.21 -31.58 6.65
C ALA A 321 0.90 -30.53 6.52
N LEU A 322 1.55 -30.18 7.62
CA LEU A 322 2.52 -29.11 7.65
C LEU A 322 3.85 -29.50 7.00
N SER A 323 4.48 -30.61 7.45
CA SER A 323 5.86 -30.92 7.03
C SER A 323 5.95 -31.62 5.69
N ALA A 324 4.90 -32.36 5.27
CA ALA A 324 4.88 -33.02 3.97
C ALA A 324 4.11 -32.20 2.92
N ARG A 325 2.86 -31.85 3.17
CA ARG A 325 2.02 -31.23 2.13
C ARG A 325 2.31 -29.72 1.95
N VAL A 326 2.11 -28.91 2.97
CA VAL A 326 2.27 -27.46 2.88
C VAL A 326 3.71 -27.08 2.61
N ASN A 327 4.64 -27.59 3.41
CA ASN A 327 6.06 -27.33 3.26
C ASN A 327 6.56 -27.62 1.85
N LYS A 328 6.24 -28.80 1.30
CA LYS A 328 6.72 -29.21 -0.02
C LYS A 328 6.00 -28.50 -1.17
N SER A 329 4.75 -28.05 -0.98
CA SER A 329 4.09 -27.22 -1.98
C SER A 329 4.73 -25.82 -2.08
N ILE A 330 5.11 -25.22 -0.95
CA ILE A 330 5.84 -23.94 -0.92
C ILE A 330 7.20 -24.10 -1.59
N VAL A 331 7.95 -25.15 -1.25
CA VAL A 331 9.26 -25.43 -1.88
C VAL A 331 9.11 -25.60 -3.39
N ALA A 332 8.12 -26.37 -3.84
CA ALA A 332 7.89 -26.58 -5.27
C ALA A 332 7.45 -25.29 -5.99
N ALA A 333 6.73 -24.40 -5.33
CA ALA A 333 6.36 -23.10 -5.88
C ALA A 333 7.60 -22.17 -6.02
N LEU A 334 8.44 -22.13 -5.01
CA LEU A 334 9.72 -21.39 -5.03
C LEU A 334 10.67 -21.93 -6.11
N ASP A 335 10.75 -23.24 -6.27
CA ASP A 335 11.61 -23.88 -7.28
C ASP A 335 11.16 -23.53 -8.71
N ARG A 336 9.84 -23.48 -8.96
CA ARG A 336 9.27 -23.05 -10.27
C ARG A 336 9.66 -21.62 -10.68
N ILE A 337 9.87 -20.74 -9.72
CA ILE A 337 10.29 -19.36 -9.96
C ILE A 337 11.81 -19.17 -9.85
N GLY A 338 12.58 -20.26 -9.73
CA GLY A 338 14.04 -20.27 -9.76
C GLY A 338 14.72 -20.03 -8.41
N ALA A 339 13.99 -19.98 -7.29
CA ALA A 339 14.58 -19.87 -5.97
C ALA A 339 15.12 -21.26 -5.51
N LYS A 340 16.27 -21.26 -4.87
CA LYS A 340 16.83 -22.50 -4.28
C LYS A 340 16.26 -22.71 -2.89
N ALA A 341 15.11 -23.37 -2.77
CA ALA A 341 14.45 -23.60 -1.50
C ALA A 341 14.75 -24.98 -0.90
N CYS A 342 14.81 -25.06 0.43
CA CYS A 342 14.93 -26.31 1.17
C CYS A 342 13.90 -26.38 2.29
N GLY A 343 12.99 -27.35 2.22
CA GLY A 343 11.93 -27.54 3.20
C GLY A 343 12.37 -28.47 4.35
N ILE A 344 12.26 -27.95 5.56
CA ILE A 344 12.58 -28.67 6.81
C ILE A 344 11.46 -28.44 7.84
N SER A 345 11.46 -29.27 8.88
CA SER A 345 10.61 -29.09 10.07
C SER A 345 11.44 -28.64 11.27
N GLY A 346 10.81 -28.15 12.31
CA GLY A 346 11.49 -27.88 13.57
C GLY A 346 12.17 -29.10 14.23
N ARG A 347 11.81 -30.31 13.80
CA ARG A 347 12.45 -31.57 14.28
C ARG A 347 13.80 -31.82 13.63
N ASP A 348 13.98 -31.36 12.38
CA ASP A 348 15.16 -31.68 11.58
C ASP A 348 16.42 -31.06 12.18
N GLY A 349 17.45 -31.87 12.37
CA GLY A 349 18.70 -31.43 13.01
C GLY A 349 18.54 -30.92 14.44
N GLY A 350 17.38 -31.14 15.08
CA GLY A 350 17.08 -30.59 16.40
C GLY A 350 16.90 -29.10 16.38
N LEU A 351 16.41 -28.54 15.25
CA LEU A 351 16.25 -27.11 15.02
C LEU A 351 15.42 -26.42 16.12
N ILE A 352 14.23 -26.94 16.42
CA ILE A 352 13.34 -26.39 17.45
C ILE A 352 13.05 -27.44 18.51
N THR A 353 13.40 -27.13 19.75
CA THR A 353 13.04 -27.95 20.93
C THR A 353 11.90 -27.25 21.67
N ALA A 354 10.91 -28.02 22.08
CA ALA A 354 9.74 -27.54 22.80
C ALA A 354 9.41 -28.45 23.99
N ARG A 355 8.71 -27.90 24.97
CA ARG A 355 8.07 -28.65 26.05
C ARG A 355 6.56 -28.59 25.90
N GLN A 356 5.84 -29.55 26.42
CA GLN A 356 4.39 -29.52 26.47
C GLN A 356 3.90 -28.25 27.16
N LYS A 357 2.98 -27.53 26.50
CA LYS A 357 2.47 -26.23 26.95
C LYS A 357 1.50 -26.37 28.15
N ASP A 358 0.53 -27.23 27.97
CA ASP A 358 -0.49 -27.55 28.97
C ASP A 358 -1.00 -28.97 28.71
N LYS A 359 -1.30 -29.72 29.81
CA LYS A 359 -1.88 -31.05 29.72
C LYS A 359 -3.25 -31.05 29.06
N ALA A 360 -4.05 -30.02 29.27
CA ALA A 360 -5.37 -29.87 28.67
C ALA A 360 -5.30 -29.70 27.14
N LEU A 361 -4.24 -29.07 26.63
CA LEU A 361 -4.02 -28.88 25.20
C LEU A 361 -3.37 -30.12 24.52
N GLY A 362 -2.99 -31.12 25.29
CA GLY A 362 -2.33 -32.32 24.77
C GLY A 362 -0.91 -32.03 24.25
N LEU A 363 -0.60 -32.47 23.04
CA LEU A 363 0.73 -32.39 22.43
C LEU A 363 1.00 -31.01 21.75
N VAL A 364 0.54 -29.96 22.36
CA VAL A 364 0.89 -28.57 21.99
C VAL A 364 2.17 -28.17 22.70
N GLY A 365 3.11 -27.58 21.94
CA GLY A 365 4.43 -27.20 22.45
C GLY A 365 4.61 -25.73 22.71
N THR A 366 5.37 -25.41 23.77
CA THR A 366 6.01 -24.11 23.98
C THR A 366 7.49 -24.24 23.65
N ILE A 367 7.98 -23.43 22.74
CA ILE A 367 9.39 -23.48 22.27
C ILE A 367 10.31 -23.08 23.41
N THR A 368 11.31 -23.92 23.70
CA THR A 368 12.30 -23.69 24.77
C THR A 368 13.69 -23.41 24.23
N LYS A 369 14.00 -23.89 23.02
CA LYS A 369 15.33 -23.70 22.41
C LYS A 369 15.23 -23.82 20.89
N VAL A 370 16.03 -22.99 20.20
CA VAL A 370 16.28 -23.13 18.75
C VAL A 370 17.79 -23.30 18.53
N ASP A 371 18.20 -24.33 17.77
CA ASP A 371 19.57 -24.53 17.34
C ASP A 371 19.70 -24.08 15.86
N PRO A 372 20.28 -22.90 15.59
CA PRO A 372 20.27 -22.34 14.25
C PRO A 372 21.27 -22.97 13.28
N ARG A 373 22.04 -23.96 13.66
CA ARG A 373 23.13 -24.53 12.84
C ARG A 373 22.64 -25.00 11.48
N VAL A 374 21.55 -25.75 11.43
CA VAL A 374 21.00 -26.26 10.15
C VAL A 374 20.55 -25.08 9.25
N LEU A 375 19.92 -24.04 9.81
CA LEU A 375 19.52 -22.86 9.06
C LEU A 375 20.73 -22.09 8.51
N ARG A 376 21.75 -21.89 9.34
CA ARG A 376 22.99 -21.20 8.89
C ARG A 376 23.67 -21.97 7.77
N THR A 377 23.78 -23.29 7.87
CA THR A 377 24.36 -24.13 6.82
C THR A 377 23.57 -24.03 5.50
N LEU A 378 22.25 -24.02 5.55
CA LEU A 378 21.41 -23.87 4.37
C LEU A 378 21.57 -22.48 3.77
N LEU A 379 21.56 -21.41 4.58
CA LEU A 379 21.74 -20.01 4.13
C LEU A 379 23.15 -19.80 3.52
N GLU A 380 24.20 -20.35 4.13
CA GLU A 380 25.58 -20.32 3.60
C GLU A 380 25.70 -21.09 2.30
N GLY A 381 24.94 -22.17 2.14
CA GLY A 381 24.81 -22.93 0.89
C GLY A 381 23.98 -22.23 -0.18
N GLY A 382 23.43 -21.04 0.11
CA GLY A 382 22.60 -20.26 -0.83
C GLY A 382 21.17 -20.79 -0.94
N PHE A 383 20.71 -21.60 0.00
CA PHE A 383 19.33 -22.07 0.03
C PHE A 383 18.42 -21.10 0.82
N LEU A 384 17.13 -21.11 0.48
CA LEU A 384 16.05 -20.47 1.21
C LEU A 384 15.37 -21.53 2.08
N PRO A 385 15.59 -21.55 3.42
CA PRO A 385 14.92 -22.51 4.30
C PRO A 385 13.43 -22.22 4.41
N VAL A 386 12.60 -23.26 4.27
CA VAL A 386 11.16 -23.24 4.50
C VAL A 386 10.87 -24.13 5.70
N VAL A 387 10.47 -23.55 6.82
CA VAL A 387 10.38 -24.22 8.12
C VAL A 387 8.93 -24.46 8.50
N SER A 388 8.56 -25.71 8.77
CA SER A 388 7.30 -26.06 9.43
C SER A 388 7.47 -26.04 10.97
N PRO A 389 6.43 -25.63 11.74
CA PRO A 389 6.57 -25.41 13.18
C PRO A 389 6.46 -26.69 14.02
N VAL A 390 6.35 -27.87 13.40
CA VAL A 390 6.37 -29.15 14.15
C VAL A 390 7.75 -29.33 14.77
N SER A 391 7.80 -29.37 16.09
CA SER A 391 9.03 -29.29 16.87
C SER A 391 9.35 -30.60 17.60
N ARG A 392 10.60 -30.75 18.03
CA ARG A 392 11.02 -31.88 18.87
C ARG A 392 10.69 -31.58 20.33
N GLY A 393 10.00 -32.49 20.99
CA GLY A 393 9.83 -32.48 22.43
C GLY A 393 11.14 -32.77 23.18
N GLU A 394 11.27 -32.29 24.40
CA GLU A 394 12.42 -32.57 25.28
C GLU A 394 12.58 -34.08 25.55
N ASP A 395 11.48 -34.84 25.51
CA ASP A 395 11.41 -36.28 25.60
C ASP A 395 11.76 -37.01 24.28
N GLY A 396 11.98 -36.29 23.21
CA GLY A 396 12.26 -36.81 21.86
C GLY A 396 11.01 -37.02 20.99
N GLY A 397 9.80 -36.88 21.52
CA GLY A 397 8.54 -36.92 20.79
C GLY A 397 8.37 -35.72 19.88
N ALA A 398 7.21 -35.64 19.19
CA ALA A 398 6.85 -34.48 18.40
C ALA A 398 5.85 -33.58 19.17
N LEU A 399 5.89 -32.29 18.93
CA LEU A 399 4.95 -31.29 19.46
C LEU A 399 4.48 -30.34 18.36
N ASN A 400 3.19 -30.02 18.39
CA ASN A 400 2.60 -29.00 17.51
C ASN A 400 2.82 -27.63 18.11
N CYS A 401 3.65 -26.79 17.49
CA CYS A 401 3.94 -25.44 17.95
C CYS A 401 3.24 -24.39 17.09
N ASN A 402 2.96 -23.23 17.68
CA ASN A 402 2.41 -22.10 16.95
C ASN A 402 3.46 -21.54 15.97
N ALA A 403 3.03 -21.23 14.74
CA ALA A 403 3.94 -20.76 13.69
C ALA A 403 4.49 -19.34 13.96
N ASP A 404 3.74 -18.47 14.64
CA ASP A 404 4.20 -17.13 15.00
C ASP A 404 5.28 -17.22 16.08
N ASP A 405 5.09 -18.09 17.08
CA ASP A 405 6.09 -18.40 18.11
C ASP A 405 7.35 -19.01 17.48
N ALA A 406 7.19 -19.89 16.49
CA ALA A 406 8.31 -20.51 15.78
C ALA A 406 9.09 -19.45 14.96
N ALA A 407 8.40 -18.57 14.24
CA ALA A 407 9.03 -17.50 13.47
C ALA A 407 9.81 -16.54 14.37
N ARG A 408 9.24 -16.15 15.51
CA ARG A 408 9.90 -15.30 16.51
C ARG A 408 11.15 -15.98 17.06
N ALA A 409 11.04 -17.24 17.51
CA ALA A 409 12.16 -17.97 18.10
C ALA A 409 13.28 -18.24 17.08
N VAL A 410 12.94 -18.55 15.83
CA VAL A 410 13.90 -18.69 14.73
C VAL A 410 14.61 -17.39 14.46
N ALA A 411 13.88 -16.26 14.35
CA ALA A 411 14.46 -14.95 14.10
C ALA A 411 15.46 -14.54 15.18
N GLU A 412 15.12 -14.76 16.44
CA GLU A 412 15.99 -14.51 17.58
C GLU A 412 17.27 -15.37 17.52
N ALA A 413 17.14 -16.67 17.27
CA ALA A 413 18.26 -17.61 17.26
C ALA A 413 19.24 -17.40 16.11
N VAL A 414 18.76 -17.00 14.92
CA VAL A 414 19.64 -16.70 13.78
C VAL A 414 20.23 -15.29 13.87
N GLY A 415 19.70 -14.42 14.73
CA GLY A 415 20.04 -13.01 14.79
C GLY A 415 19.53 -12.25 13.57
N ALA A 416 18.25 -12.46 13.21
CA ALA A 416 17.64 -11.85 12.03
C ALA A 416 17.61 -10.32 12.13
N ASP A 417 17.93 -9.63 11.03
CA ASP A 417 17.84 -8.18 10.95
C ASP A 417 16.38 -7.70 10.89
N LYS A 418 15.47 -8.55 10.38
CA LYS A 418 14.03 -8.30 10.34
C LYS A 418 13.21 -9.57 10.51
N LEU A 419 12.07 -9.42 11.18
CA LEU A 419 11.01 -10.42 11.26
C LEU A 419 9.73 -9.79 10.68
N ILE A 420 9.14 -10.43 9.68
CA ILE A 420 7.95 -9.98 8.98
C ILE A 420 6.83 -11.00 9.23
N PHE A 421 5.69 -10.53 9.74
CA PHE A 421 4.47 -11.32 9.85
C PHE A 421 3.52 -10.94 8.72
N LEU A 422 3.19 -11.89 7.87
CA LEU A 422 2.14 -11.75 6.88
C LEU A 422 0.83 -12.24 7.48
N THR A 423 -0.15 -11.36 7.56
CA THR A 423 -1.44 -11.58 8.23
C THR A 423 -2.57 -10.98 7.40
N ASP A 424 -3.77 -11.47 7.60
CA ASP A 424 -5.03 -10.97 7.04
C ASP A 424 -5.70 -9.89 7.92
N THR A 425 -5.02 -9.46 8.98
CA THR A 425 -5.49 -8.36 9.83
C THR A 425 -4.73 -7.06 9.51
N ASP A 426 -5.43 -5.92 9.64
CA ASP A 426 -4.88 -4.59 9.28
C ASP A 426 -3.73 -4.11 10.19
N GLY A 427 -3.35 -4.89 11.18
CA GLY A 427 -2.25 -4.59 12.09
C GLY A 427 -2.49 -5.12 13.51
N ILE A 428 -1.69 -4.62 14.44
CA ILE A 428 -1.85 -4.92 15.87
C ILE A 428 -3.05 -4.12 16.39
N LEU A 429 -4.12 -4.84 16.76
CA LEU A 429 -5.27 -4.23 17.41
C LEU A 429 -4.91 -3.95 18.88
N VAL A 430 -5.26 -2.77 19.35
CA VAL A 430 -5.16 -2.37 20.76
C VAL A 430 -6.57 -2.40 21.31
N ASP A 431 -6.79 -3.16 22.39
CA ASP A 431 -8.08 -3.24 23.10
C ASP A 431 -8.40 -1.91 23.79
#